data_275900439efffa71e93272c18e13b6e4
#
_entry.id   275900439efffa71e93272c18e13b6e4
#
_cell.length_a   1.000
_cell.length_b   1.000
_cell.length_c   1.000
_cell.angle_alpha   90.00
_cell.angle_beta   90.00
_cell.angle_gamma   90.00
#
_symmetry.space_group_name_H-M   'P 1'
#
loop_
_entity.id
_entity.type
_entity.pdbx_description
1 polymer ?
#
loop_
_entity_poly.entity_id
_entity_poly.type
_entity_poly.pdbx_seq_one_letter_code
_entity_poly.pdbx_strand_id
1 'polypeptide(L)'
;TLSPALYAILLKPSADEKGKKQTLVHRFHTSFNTAYDKILGKYKKNLQFFINHKILSFGCIIVGIVVMAILMSTTKTGLVPDEDTGTLFCTVATPPGTSLQETQKVMDEVDAMLATNPAIKNREAITGYSLLGGQGSNQGTFFIKLKPFEDRGLTEGSRAVLGMIYLQTANIKGAQILAFGPPMVPGFSMANG
;
A
#
# COMPACT_ATOMS: atom_id res chain seq x y z
N THR A 1 23.30 -35.55 -14.72
CA THR A 1 24.40 -36.51 -14.44
C THR A 1 25.74 -36.12 -15.04
N LEU A 2 25.82 -35.02 -15.81
CA LEU A 2 27.09 -34.54 -16.43
C LEU A 2 28.01 -33.84 -15.42
N SER A 3 27.44 -33.15 -14.43
CA SER A 3 28.18 -32.35 -13.44
C SER A 3 29.15 -33.18 -12.57
N PRO A 4 28.80 -34.36 -12.05
CA PRO A 4 29.75 -35.17 -11.28
C PRO A 4 30.90 -35.73 -12.12
N ALA A 5 30.65 -36.06 -13.39
CA ALA A 5 31.68 -36.58 -14.32
C ALA A 5 32.67 -35.46 -14.69
N LEU A 6 32.21 -34.26 -14.98
CA LEU A 6 33.06 -33.10 -15.23
C LEU A 6 33.88 -32.72 -14.00
N TYR A 7 33.29 -32.81 -12.82
CA TYR A 7 33.98 -32.56 -11.55
C TYR A 7 35.13 -33.52 -11.34
N ALA A 8 34.92 -34.82 -11.58
CA ALA A 8 35.95 -35.88 -11.46
C ALA A 8 37.10 -35.72 -12.47
N ILE A 9 36.81 -35.18 -13.68
CA ILE A 9 37.80 -35.02 -14.75
C ILE A 9 38.61 -33.71 -14.54
N LEU A 10 37.95 -32.63 -14.14
CA LEU A 10 38.57 -31.31 -14.05
C LEU A 10 39.28 -31.04 -12.70
N LEU A 11 38.84 -31.67 -11.62
CA LEU A 11 39.46 -31.54 -10.32
C LEU A 11 40.38 -32.75 -10.07
N LYS A 12 41.64 -32.59 -10.38
CA LYS A 12 42.67 -33.54 -9.91
C LYS A 12 42.67 -33.50 -8.38
N PRO A 13 42.67 -34.68 -7.70
CA PRO A 13 42.89 -34.71 -6.26
C PRO A 13 44.21 -34.02 -5.94
N SER A 14 44.18 -33.00 -5.13
CA SER A 14 45.36 -32.30 -4.64
C SER A 14 46.08 -33.27 -3.69
N ALA A 15 46.92 -34.17 -4.26
CA ALA A 15 47.88 -34.89 -3.48
C ALA A 15 48.86 -33.88 -2.91
N ASP A 16 49.16 -34.03 -1.61
CA ASP A 16 50.07 -33.25 -0.80
C ASP A 16 51.25 -32.66 -1.60
N GLU A 17 51.16 -31.44 -2.04
CA GLU A 17 52.30 -30.65 -2.54
C GLU A 17 52.95 -29.88 -1.39
N LYS A 18 53.66 -30.60 -0.55
CA LYS A 18 54.69 -30.03 0.31
C LYS A 18 55.83 -29.62 -0.60
N GLY A 19 55.94 -28.33 -1.01
CA GLY A 19 57.17 -27.83 -1.62
C GLY A 19 57.08 -26.85 -2.78
N LYS A 20 55.91 -26.40 -3.24
CA LYS A 20 55.84 -25.39 -4.31
C LYS A 20 55.59 -23.98 -3.79
N LYS A 21 56.37 -22.99 -4.32
CA LYS A 21 56.23 -21.54 -4.05
C LYS A 21 54.73 -21.16 -4.11
N GLN A 22 54.25 -20.58 -3.01
CA GLN A 22 52.86 -20.15 -2.86
C GLN A 22 52.48 -19.14 -3.94
N THR A 23 51.82 -19.61 -4.98
CA THR A 23 51.20 -18.77 -6.01
C THR A 23 50.08 -17.90 -5.35
N LEU A 24 49.86 -16.69 -5.81
CA LEU A 24 48.84 -15.78 -5.29
C LEU A 24 47.46 -16.44 -5.19
N VAL A 25 47.15 -17.29 -6.15
CA VAL A 25 45.91 -18.09 -6.17
C VAL A 25 45.84 -19.07 -4.99
N HIS A 26 46.94 -19.70 -4.60
CA HIS A 26 46.98 -20.62 -3.45
C HIS A 26 46.78 -19.86 -2.13
N ARG A 27 47.40 -18.66 -2.01
CA ARG A 27 47.14 -17.81 -0.80
C ARG A 27 45.69 -17.38 -0.72
N PHE A 28 45.05 -17.02 -1.82
CA PHE A 28 43.64 -16.68 -1.87
C PHE A 28 42.77 -17.88 -1.44
N HIS A 29 43.01 -19.06 -2.02
CA HIS A 29 42.27 -20.28 -1.64
C HIS A 29 42.45 -20.63 -0.14
N THR A 30 43.65 -20.51 0.37
CA THR A 30 43.92 -20.80 1.79
C THR A 30 43.23 -19.79 2.71
N SER A 31 43.27 -18.50 2.36
CA SER A 31 42.58 -17.46 3.12
C SER A 31 41.06 -17.62 3.06
N PHE A 32 40.52 -17.95 1.89
CA PHE A 32 39.09 -18.23 1.71
C PHE A 32 38.67 -19.46 2.53
N ASN A 33 39.39 -20.58 2.44
CA ASN A 33 39.08 -21.78 3.20
C ASN A 33 39.16 -21.53 4.71
N THR A 34 40.16 -20.78 5.18
CA THR A 34 40.28 -20.44 6.59
C THR A 34 39.14 -19.55 7.07
N ALA A 35 38.72 -18.59 6.26
CA ALA A 35 37.57 -17.73 6.55
C ALA A 35 36.27 -18.56 6.55
N TYR A 36 36.10 -19.43 5.57
CA TYR A 36 34.96 -20.35 5.48
C TYR A 36 34.87 -21.28 6.69
N ASP A 37 35.99 -21.91 7.08
CA ASP A 37 36.03 -22.81 8.23
C ASP A 37 35.73 -22.09 9.56
N LYS A 38 36.15 -20.83 9.70
CA LYS A 38 35.80 -20.00 10.86
C LYS A 38 34.29 -19.72 10.89
N ILE A 39 33.70 -19.37 9.73
CA ILE A 39 32.26 -19.14 9.63
C ILE A 39 31.50 -20.42 9.92
N LEU A 40 31.92 -21.52 9.31
CA LEU A 40 31.32 -22.84 9.49
C LEU A 40 31.39 -23.29 10.96
N GLY A 41 32.52 -23.06 11.64
CA GLY A 41 32.69 -23.35 13.05
C GLY A 41 31.72 -22.54 13.94
N LYS A 42 31.56 -21.24 13.65
CA LYS A 42 30.59 -20.39 14.34
C LYS A 42 29.15 -20.87 14.09
N TYR A 43 28.84 -21.18 12.83
CA TYR A 43 27.51 -21.69 12.45
C TYR A 43 27.18 -23.01 13.18
N LYS A 44 28.09 -23.97 13.17
CA LYS A 44 27.90 -25.24 13.90
C LYS A 44 27.66 -25.01 15.39
N LYS A 45 28.45 -24.14 16.03
CA LYS A 45 28.30 -23.80 17.44
C LYS A 45 26.95 -23.15 17.74
N ASN A 46 26.54 -22.21 16.94
CA ASN A 46 25.24 -21.55 17.08
C ASN A 46 24.11 -22.55 16.85
N LEU A 47 24.20 -23.37 15.82
CA LEU A 47 23.19 -24.39 15.52
C LEU A 47 23.03 -25.36 16.70
N GLN A 48 24.15 -25.84 17.26
CA GLN A 48 24.14 -26.75 18.39
C GLN A 48 23.56 -26.10 19.65
N PHE A 49 23.82 -24.81 19.85
CA PHE A 49 23.19 -24.02 20.89
C PHE A 49 21.66 -23.98 20.78
N PHE A 50 21.14 -23.69 19.58
CA PHE A 50 19.69 -23.68 19.34
C PHE A 50 19.04 -25.06 19.47
N ILE A 51 19.74 -26.12 19.03
CA ILE A 51 19.24 -27.50 19.16
C ILE A 51 19.14 -27.88 20.64
N ASN A 52 20.11 -27.49 21.44
CA ASN A 52 20.14 -27.79 22.87
C ASN A 52 19.12 -26.96 23.68
N HIS A 53 18.77 -25.75 23.18
CA HIS A 53 17.82 -24.86 23.85
C HIS A 53 16.50 -24.77 23.04
N LYS A 54 15.74 -25.86 23.04
CA LYS A 54 14.48 -25.98 22.26
C LYS A 54 13.50 -24.85 22.55
N ILE A 55 13.33 -24.47 23.84
CA ILE A 55 12.42 -23.38 24.22
C ILE A 55 12.86 -22.06 23.62
N LEU A 56 14.17 -21.78 23.59
CA LEU A 56 14.69 -20.55 22.98
C LEU A 56 14.47 -20.54 21.47
N SER A 57 14.66 -21.70 20.81
CA SER A 57 14.41 -21.85 19.36
C SER A 57 12.94 -21.60 19.00
N PHE A 58 12.00 -22.18 19.75
CA PHE A 58 10.58 -21.92 19.59
C PHE A 58 10.23 -20.46 19.88
N GLY A 59 10.83 -19.86 20.92
CA GLY A 59 10.66 -18.45 21.24
C GLY A 59 11.07 -17.54 20.10
N CYS A 60 12.23 -17.78 19.46
CA CYS A 60 12.68 -17.02 18.30
C CYS A 60 11.72 -17.13 17.12
N ILE A 61 11.16 -18.32 16.85
CA ILE A 61 10.18 -18.51 15.77
C ILE A 61 8.91 -17.72 16.06
N ILE A 62 8.39 -17.80 17.30
CA ILE A 62 7.19 -17.06 17.71
C ILE A 62 7.42 -15.55 17.56
N VAL A 63 8.56 -15.04 18.04
CA VAL A 63 8.92 -13.63 17.88
C VAL A 63 8.98 -13.24 16.40
N GLY A 64 9.58 -14.07 15.56
CA GLY A 64 9.61 -13.84 14.10
C GLY A 64 8.22 -13.75 13.48
N ILE A 65 7.31 -14.65 13.87
CA ILE A 65 5.92 -14.63 13.40
C ILE A 65 5.19 -13.37 13.87
N VAL A 66 5.36 -12.97 15.14
CA VAL A 66 4.73 -11.75 15.68
C VAL A 66 5.25 -10.51 14.97
N VAL A 67 6.56 -10.40 14.76
CA VAL A 67 7.16 -9.27 14.02
C VAL A 67 6.63 -9.23 12.59
N MET A 68 6.54 -10.38 11.93
CA MET A 68 5.98 -10.45 10.57
C MET A 68 4.51 -10.03 10.52
N ALA A 69 3.69 -10.47 11.49
CA ALA A 69 2.29 -10.08 11.59
C ALA A 69 2.14 -8.56 11.81
N ILE A 70 2.96 -7.96 12.68
CA ILE A 70 2.98 -6.52 12.91
C ILE A 70 3.39 -5.78 11.63
N LEU A 71 4.44 -6.22 10.95
CA LEU A 71 4.88 -5.61 9.69
C LEU A 71 3.81 -5.71 8.60
N MET A 72 3.14 -6.84 8.46
CA MET A 72 2.04 -7.00 7.50
C MET A 72 0.85 -6.10 7.83
N SER A 73 0.53 -5.90 9.12
CA SER A 73 -0.57 -5.02 9.51
C SER A 73 -0.26 -3.53 9.36
N THR A 74 1.01 -3.15 9.47
CA THR A 74 1.44 -1.75 9.37
C THR A 74 1.87 -1.35 7.95
N THR A 75 2.26 -2.32 7.12
CA THR A 75 2.67 -2.05 5.75
C THR A 75 1.43 -1.86 4.88
N LYS A 76 1.33 -0.71 4.25
CA LYS A 76 0.26 -0.43 3.29
C LYS A 76 0.40 -1.36 2.09
N THR A 77 -0.61 -2.20 1.87
CA THR A 77 -0.70 -3.09 0.72
C THR A 77 -1.48 -2.37 -0.39
N GLY A 78 -0.81 -1.72 -1.30
CA GLY A 78 -1.41 -1.08 -2.46
C GLY A 78 -0.40 -1.00 -3.58
N LEU A 79 -0.82 -1.33 -4.79
CA LEU A 79 0.02 -1.21 -5.99
C LEU A 79 0.35 0.26 -6.28
N VAL A 80 -0.58 1.15 -5.97
CA VAL A 80 -0.43 2.60 -6.10
C VAL A 80 -0.83 3.22 -4.76
N PRO A 81 0.06 3.99 -4.09
CA PRO A 81 -0.30 4.73 -2.90
C PRO A 81 -1.41 5.74 -3.21
N ASP A 82 -2.38 5.86 -2.30
CA ASP A 82 -3.39 6.91 -2.42
C ASP A 82 -2.72 8.28 -2.29
N GLU A 83 -2.68 9.02 -3.37
CA GLU A 83 -2.16 10.39 -3.40
C GLU A 83 -3.29 11.39 -3.19
N ASP A 84 -3.00 12.45 -2.42
CA ASP A 84 -3.93 13.56 -2.25
C ASP A 84 -3.82 14.51 -3.44
N THR A 85 -4.66 14.29 -4.44
CA THR A 85 -4.73 15.14 -5.65
C THR A 85 -5.41 16.49 -5.40
N GLY A 86 -5.94 16.71 -4.20
CA GLY A 86 -6.69 17.93 -3.86
C GLY A 86 -8.00 18.05 -4.63
N THR A 87 -8.50 16.98 -5.22
CA THR A 87 -9.78 16.93 -5.93
C THR A 87 -10.62 15.79 -5.40
N LEU A 88 -11.88 16.02 -5.14
CA LEU A 88 -12.84 15.04 -4.69
C LEU A 88 -14.11 15.12 -5.53
N PHE A 89 -14.77 14.00 -5.69
CA PHE A 89 -16.08 13.89 -6.31
C PHE A 89 -17.10 13.48 -5.26
N CYS A 90 -18.29 14.05 -5.33
CA CYS A 90 -19.39 13.63 -4.49
C CYS A 90 -20.63 13.45 -5.38
N THR A 91 -21.14 12.23 -5.46
CA THR A 91 -22.34 11.92 -6.22
C THR A 91 -23.54 11.80 -5.29
N VAL A 92 -24.65 12.35 -5.71
CA VAL A 92 -25.93 12.34 -5.00
C VAL A 92 -26.93 11.62 -5.87
N ALA A 93 -27.54 10.55 -5.37
CA ALA A 93 -28.59 9.80 -6.04
C ALA A 93 -29.85 9.81 -5.17
N THR A 94 -30.92 10.42 -5.68
CA THR A 94 -32.25 10.38 -5.07
C THR A 94 -33.04 9.18 -5.60
N PRO A 95 -34.15 8.77 -4.96
CA PRO A 95 -34.92 7.61 -5.41
C PRO A 95 -35.38 7.74 -6.86
N PRO A 96 -35.49 6.62 -7.57
CA PRO A 96 -36.01 6.63 -8.94
C PRO A 96 -37.38 7.31 -9.04
N GLY A 97 -37.58 8.17 -10.03
CA GLY A 97 -38.79 8.94 -10.23
C GLY A 97 -38.81 10.29 -9.52
N THR A 98 -37.77 10.66 -8.78
CA THR A 98 -37.63 12.00 -8.22
C THR A 98 -37.43 13.05 -9.34
N SER A 99 -38.15 14.16 -9.23
CA SER A 99 -38.02 15.26 -10.18
C SER A 99 -36.67 15.96 -10.06
N LEU A 100 -36.24 16.60 -11.14
CA LEU A 100 -35.01 17.40 -11.11
C LEU A 100 -35.04 18.51 -10.05
N GLN A 101 -36.20 19.10 -9.81
CA GLN A 101 -36.39 20.15 -8.81
C GLN A 101 -36.21 19.63 -7.39
N GLU A 102 -36.71 18.44 -7.08
CA GLU A 102 -36.50 17.82 -5.77
C GLU A 102 -35.05 17.39 -5.58
N THR A 103 -34.44 16.85 -6.62
CA THR A 103 -32.99 16.52 -6.61
C THR A 103 -32.17 17.79 -6.37
N GLN A 104 -32.53 18.92 -6.99
CA GLN A 104 -31.86 20.20 -6.79
C GLN A 104 -31.92 20.65 -5.32
N LYS A 105 -33.03 20.47 -4.63
CA LYS A 105 -33.15 20.83 -3.20
C LYS A 105 -32.16 20.03 -2.35
N VAL A 106 -32.03 18.74 -2.62
CA VAL A 106 -31.04 17.91 -1.93
C VAL A 106 -29.61 18.34 -2.25
N MET A 107 -29.36 18.70 -3.51
CA MET A 107 -28.06 19.24 -3.93
C MET A 107 -27.75 20.55 -3.19
N ASP A 108 -28.71 21.44 -3.05
CA ASP A 108 -28.55 22.72 -2.33
C ASP A 108 -28.26 22.47 -0.83
N GLU A 109 -28.89 21.48 -0.21
CA GLU A 109 -28.62 21.08 1.17
C GLU A 109 -27.20 20.54 1.33
N VAL A 110 -26.75 19.68 0.42
CA VAL A 110 -25.37 19.17 0.40
C VAL A 110 -24.38 20.32 0.15
N ASP A 111 -24.67 21.25 -0.77
CA ASP A 111 -23.81 22.40 -1.04
C ASP A 111 -23.65 23.29 0.20
N ALA A 112 -24.73 23.55 0.94
CA ALA A 112 -24.66 24.30 2.18
C ALA A 112 -23.76 23.63 3.24
N MET A 113 -23.80 22.29 3.34
CA MET A 113 -22.91 21.54 4.23
C MET A 113 -21.44 21.60 3.77
N LEU A 114 -21.20 21.41 2.48
CA LEU A 114 -19.85 21.51 1.91
C LEU A 114 -19.25 22.90 2.09
N ALA A 115 -20.08 23.94 2.07
CA ALA A 115 -19.67 25.33 2.27
C ALA A 115 -19.06 25.58 3.66
N THR A 116 -19.43 24.80 4.67
CA THR A 116 -18.92 24.97 6.03
C THR A 116 -17.51 24.41 6.22
N ASN A 117 -17.01 23.62 5.26
CA ASN A 117 -15.70 22.99 5.39
C ASN A 117 -14.56 23.92 4.94
N PRO A 118 -13.66 24.33 5.85
CA PRO A 118 -12.61 25.29 5.55
C PRO A 118 -11.54 24.76 4.57
N ALA A 119 -11.43 23.45 4.39
CA ALA A 119 -10.48 22.83 3.47
C ALA A 119 -10.92 22.94 1.99
N ILE A 120 -12.21 23.20 1.73
CA ILE A 120 -12.75 23.33 0.38
C ILE A 120 -12.47 24.73 -0.17
N LYS A 121 -11.80 24.80 -1.32
CA LYS A 121 -11.55 26.06 -2.02
C LYS A 121 -12.67 26.40 -2.99
N ASN A 122 -12.99 25.46 -3.86
CA ASN A 122 -14.02 25.62 -4.88
C ASN A 122 -14.88 24.36 -4.92
N ARG A 123 -16.15 24.53 -5.24
CA ARG A 123 -17.09 23.44 -5.50
C ARG A 123 -18.02 23.81 -6.64
N GLU A 124 -18.29 22.84 -7.48
CA GLU A 124 -19.19 22.97 -8.62
C GLU A 124 -20.20 21.84 -8.56
N ALA A 125 -21.48 22.16 -8.71
CA ALA A 125 -22.59 21.23 -8.67
C ALA A 125 -23.21 21.08 -10.04
N ILE A 126 -23.42 19.85 -10.48
CA ILE A 126 -24.14 19.52 -11.71
C ILE A 126 -25.32 18.63 -11.33
N THR A 127 -26.54 19.14 -11.49
CA THR A 127 -27.77 18.40 -11.27
C THR A 127 -28.24 17.75 -12.57
N GLY A 128 -28.73 16.51 -12.50
CA GLY A 128 -29.16 15.75 -13.67
C GLY A 128 -28.07 14.86 -14.27
N TYR A 129 -26.89 14.82 -13.66
CA TYR A 129 -25.77 14.00 -14.10
C TYR A 129 -24.97 13.40 -12.92
N SER A 130 -24.59 12.13 -13.04
CA SER A 130 -23.71 11.45 -12.10
C SER A 130 -22.56 10.78 -12.83
N LEU A 131 -21.35 10.88 -12.26
CA LEU A 131 -20.16 10.19 -12.76
C LEU A 131 -20.31 8.65 -12.74
N LEU A 132 -21.13 8.11 -11.83
CA LEU A 132 -21.36 6.67 -11.67
C LEU A 132 -22.64 6.21 -12.35
N GLY A 133 -23.73 6.99 -12.24
CA GLY A 133 -25.05 6.63 -12.72
C GLY A 133 -25.42 7.19 -14.10
N GLY A 134 -24.62 8.08 -14.67
CA GLY A 134 -24.90 8.73 -15.94
C GLY A 134 -25.93 9.85 -15.82
N GLN A 135 -26.72 10.08 -16.88
CA GLN A 135 -27.75 11.12 -16.92
C GLN A 135 -29.07 10.65 -16.30
N GLY A 136 -29.65 11.46 -15.45
CA GLY A 136 -30.94 11.16 -14.80
C GLY A 136 -31.44 12.31 -13.94
N SER A 137 -32.75 12.59 -13.95
CA SER A 137 -33.36 13.65 -13.11
C SER A 137 -33.10 13.47 -11.61
N ASN A 138 -32.86 12.23 -11.19
CA ASN A 138 -32.58 11.83 -9.81
C ASN A 138 -31.09 11.76 -9.48
N GLN A 139 -30.22 12.33 -10.31
CA GLN A 139 -28.77 12.27 -10.16
C GLN A 139 -28.17 13.65 -10.01
N GLY A 140 -27.09 13.73 -9.25
CA GLY A 140 -26.28 14.95 -9.13
C GLY A 140 -24.81 14.63 -8.81
N THR A 141 -23.93 15.55 -9.15
CA THR A 141 -22.49 15.41 -8.88
C THR A 141 -21.89 16.75 -8.44
N PHE A 142 -21.06 16.72 -7.43
CA PHE A 142 -20.19 17.80 -7.03
C PHE A 142 -18.76 17.50 -7.44
N PHE A 143 -18.12 18.49 -8.02
CA PHE A 143 -16.69 18.57 -8.26
C PHE A 143 -16.10 19.48 -7.17
N ILE A 144 -15.32 18.90 -6.26
CA ILE A 144 -14.81 19.60 -5.08
C ILE A 144 -13.31 19.77 -5.25
N LYS A 145 -12.84 21.01 -5.21
CA LYS A 145 -11.43 21.35 -5.20
C LYS A 145 -11.02 21.80 -3.80
N LEU A 146 -10.06 21.10 -3.22
CA LEU A 146 -9.47 21.47 -1.94
C LEU A 146 -8.45 22.59 -2.11
N LYS A 147 -8.12 23.27 -1.02
CA LYS A 147 -7.02 24.24 -0.96
C LYS A 147 -5.69 23.58 -1.33
N PRO A 148 -4.66 24.31 -1.79
CA PRO A 148 -3.32 23.78 -1.95
C PRO A 148 -2.83 23.11 -0.66
N PHE A 149 -1.98 22.10 -0.79
CA PHE A 149 -1.48 21.32 0.35
C PHE A 149 -0.78 22.18 1.41
N GLU A 150 -0.14 23.27 0.95
CA GLU A 150 0.57 24.25 1.81
C GLU A 150 -0.38 25.02 2.72
N ASP A 151 -1.61 25.26 2.28
CA ASP A 151 -2.63 26.05 2.99
C ASP A 151 -3.57 25.16 3.82
N ARG A 152 -3.35 23.83 3.84
CA ARG A 152 -4.17 22.87 4.58
C ARG A 152 -3.51 22.49 5.91
N GLY A 153 -4.29 22.40 6.96
CA GLY A 153 -3.85 21.84 8.25
C GLY A 153 -3.59 20.32 8.16
N LEU A 154 -2.87 19.78 9.13
CA LEU A 154 -2.55 18.33 9.22
C LEU A 154 -3.80 17.43 9.22
N THR A 155 -4.96 17.96 9.61
CA THR A 155 -6.25 17.25 9.67
C THR A 155 -7.15 17.52 8.46
N GLU A 156 -6.69 18.28 7.47
CA GLU A 156 -7.45 18.71 6.29
C GLU A 156 -7.06 17.97 5.01
N GLY A 157 -6.45 16.78 5.14
CA GLY A 157 -6.16 15.90 4.01
C GLY A 157 -7.43 15.37 3.35
N SER A 158 -7.34 14.96 2.09
CA SER A 158 -8.48 14.46 1.29
C SER A 158 -9.28 13.36 2.00
N ARG A 159 -8.62 12.42 2.70
CA ARG A 159 -9.29 11.39 3.50
C ARG A 159 -10.09 11.95 4.67
N ALA A 160 -9.57 12.96 5.36
CA ALA A 160 -10.27 13.59 6.48
C ALA A 160 -11.49 14.34 5.99
N VAL A 161 -11.38 15.07 4.87
CA VAL A 161 -12.50 15.74 4.23
C VAL A 161 -13.56 14.75 3.77
N LEU A 162 -13.19 13.63 3.16
CA LEU A 162 -14.11 12.54 2.81
C LEU A 162 -14.86 12.02 4.04
N GLY A 163 -14.14 11.76 5.13
CA GLY A 163 -14.76 11.34 6.39
C GLY A 163 -15.75 12.36 6.93
N MET A 164 -15.44 13.66 6.87
CA MET A 164 -16.34 14.74 7.27
C MET A 164 -17.59 14.79 6.36
N ILE A 165 -17.44 14.67 5.05
CA ILE A 165 -18.56 14.63 4.11
C ILE A 165 -19.50 13.49 4.48
N TYR A 166 -19.01 12.29 4.70
CA TYR A 166 -19.82 11.13 5.10
C TYR A 166 -20.55 11.36 6.44
N LEU A 167 -19.88 11.96 7.42
CA LEU A 167 -20.50 12.25 8.72
C LEU A 167 -21.59 13.30 8.61
N GLN A 168 -21.37 14.37 7.85
CA GLN A 168 -22.33 15.46 7.68
C GLN A 168 -23.53 15.02 6.83
N THR A 169 -23.30 14.25 5.78
CA THR A 169 -24.37 13.78 4.88
C THR A 169 -25.15 12.58 5.40
N ALA A 170 -24.67 11.90 6.46
CA ALA A 170 -25.36 10.76 7.07
C ALA A 170 -26.79 11.09 7.55
N ASN A 171 -27.09 12.34 7.85
CA ASN A 171 -28.39 12.80 8.31
C ASN A 171 -29.37 13.14 7.17
N ILE A 172 -28.91 13.22 5.92
CA ILE A 172 -29.75 13.49 4.76
C ILE A 172 -30.53 12.24 4.43
N LYS A 173 -31.83 12.29 4.71
CA LYS A 173 -32.74 11.17 4.42
C LYS A 173 -33.26 11.26 3.00
N GLY A 174 -33.31 10.11 2.30
CA GLY A 174 -33.90 10.03 0.97
C GLY A 174 -32.95 10.30 -0.18
N ALA A 175 -31.64 10.40 0.07
CA ALA A 175 -30.61 10.41 -0.98
C ALA A 175 -29.45 9.50 -0.60
N GLN A 176 -28.87 8.86 -1.58
CA GLN A 176 -27.61 8.13 -1.44
C GLN A 176 -26.49 9.05 -1.86
N ILE A 177 -25.58 9.35 -0.93
CA ILE A 177 -24.46 10.26 -1.15
C ILE A 177 -23.17 9.46 -1.06
N LEU A 178 -22.36 9.53 -2.12
CA LEU A 178 -21.09 8.84 -2.23
C LEU A 178 -20.00 9.83 -2.59
N ALA A 179 -19.01 9.98 -1.73
CA ALA A 179 -17.85 10.84 -1.97
C ALA A 179 -16.60 9.97 -2.17
N PHE A 180 -15.78 10.32 -3.17
CA PHE A 180 -14.56 9.58 -3.52
C PHE A 180 -13.53 10.49 -4.20
N GLY A 181 -12.27 10.04 -4.21
CA GLY A 181 -11.21 10.67 -4.97
C GLY A 181 -11.17 10.22 -6.43
N PRO A 182 -10.50 10.95 -7.32
CA PRO A 182 -10.27 10.49 -8.69
C PRO A 182 -9.42 9.21 -8.68
N PRO A 183 -9.60 8.30 -9.66
CA PRO A 183 -8.77 7.10 -9.78
C PRO A 183 -7.31 7.50 -10.04
N MET A 184 -6.38 6.87 -9.33
CA MET A 184 -4.95 7.15 -9.42
C MET A 184 -4.34 6.74 -10.76
N VAL A 185 -4.95 5.78 -11.45
CA VAL A 185 -4.50 5.30 -12.76
C VAL A 185 -5.52 5.69 -13.80
N PRO A 186 -5.17 6.53 -14.80
CA PRO A 186 -6.06 6.85 -15.92
C PRO A 186 -6.50 5.59 -16.64
N GLY A 187 -7.80 5.43 -16.85
CA GLY A 187 -8.37 4.26 -17.52
C GLY A 187 -8.88 3.14 -16.60
N PHE A 188 -8.60 3.20 -15.31
CA PHE A 188 -9.29 2.32 -14.34
C PHE A 188 -10.68 2.88 -14.04
N SER A 189 -11.68 1.98 -14.10
CA SER A 189 -13.06 2.34 -13.79
C SER A 189 -13.20 2.78 -12.34
N MET A 190 -13.94 3.85 -12.11
CA MET A 190 -14.32 4.30 -10.76
C MET A 190 -15.24 3.31 -10.04
N ALA A 191 -15.79 2.33 -10.76
CA ALA A 191 -16.73 1.34 -10.23
C ALA A 191 -16.06 0.04 -9.74
N ASN A 192 -14.78 -0.16 -10.00
CA ASN A 192 -14.02 -1.38 -9.66
C ASN A 192 -12.84 -1.07 -8.74
N GLY A 193 -13.03 -0.29 -7.70
CA GLY A 193 -12.09 -0.10 -6.63
C GLY A 193 -12.37 -1.01 -5.45
#